data_48551d675407439e991bc6c066fd5ae3
#
_entry.id   48551d675407439e991bc6c066fd5ae3
#
_cell.length_a   1.000
_cell.length_b   1.000
_cell.length_c   1.000
_cell.angle_alpha   90.00
_cell.angle_beta   90.00
_cell.angle_gamma   90.00
#
_symmetry.space_group_name_H-M   'P 1'
#
loop_
_entity.id
_entity.type
_entity.pdbx_description
1 polymer ?
#
loop_
_entity_poly.entity_id
_entity_poly.type
_entity_poly.pdbx_seq_one_letter_code
_entity_poly.pdbx_strand_id
1 'polypeptide(L)'
;FKSLKRCGIDSIVVIGGDCSLSCLHQLIQEFPIQGIGVPGTIDNDLYGTDFTIGFDTAVNTALEAIDKIGYTASSHSRLFIIEVMGRTSGYIALYTGIGGGAEDILIPESPMQIPQLVSQLEAQHKAGKQSSIIVIAEGETTGGAAEIKAAIEKVINWDIKVSVLGHVQRGGD
;
A
#
# COMPACT_ATOMS: atom_id res chain seq x y z
N PHE A 1 -20.57 -6.75 25.75
CA PHE A 1 -21.50 -5.85 26.46
C PHE A 1 -21.63 -6.17 27.95
N LYS A 2 -21.93 -7.42 28.38
CA LYS A 2 -22.07 -7.79 29.80
C LYS A 2 -20.88 -7.36 30.66
N SER A 3 -19.64 -7.49 30.15
CA SER A 3 -18.43 -7.05 30.85
C SER A 3 -18.34 -5.54 30.99
N LEU A 4 -18.68 -4.80 29.94
CA LEU A 4 -18.72 -3.32 29.97
C LEU A 4 -19.72 -2.81 30.99
N LYS A 5 -20.94 -3.36 30.98
CA LYS A 5 -21.99 -3.00 31.95
C LYS A 5 -21.56 -3.29 33.40
N ARG A 6 -20.90 -4.43 33.62
CA ARG A 6 -20.39 -4.79 34.95
C ARG A 6 -19.32 -3.82 35.46
N CYS A 7 -18.55 -3.22 34.54
CA CYS A 7 -17.54 -2.21 34.83
C CYS A 7 -18.11 -0.79 34.89
N GLY A 8 -19.43 -0.59 34.71
CA GLY A 8 -20.05 0.74 34.71
C GLY A 8 -19.72 1.59 33.47
N ILE A 9 -19.34 0.93 32.36
CA ILE A 9 -18.99 1.61 31.10
C ILE A 9 -20.26 1.71 30.25
N ASP A 10 -20.67 2.92 29.91
CA ASP A 10 -21.85 3.27 29.11
C ASP A 10 -21.49 3.85 27.74
N SER A 11 -20.25 4.21 27.53
CA SER A 11 -19.72 4.78 26.27
C SER A 11 -18.32 4.26 25.97
N ILE A 12 -17.99 4.14 24.68
CA ILE A 12 -16.69 3.63 24.23
C ILE A 12 -16.20 4.45 23.03
N VAL A 13 -14.88 4.59 22.93
CA VAL A 13 -14.21 5.09 21.72
C VAL A 13 -13.41 3.93 21.14
N VAL A 14 -13.61 3.65 19.86
CA VAL A 14 -12.89 2.62 19.14
C VAL A 14 -12.03 3.26 18.06
N ILE A 15 -10.71 3.09 18.19
CA ILE A 15 -9.74 3.56 17.21
C ILE A 15 -9.30 2.36 16.39
N GLY A 16 -9.55 2.38 15.07
CA GLY A 16 -9.21 1.24 14.22
C GLY A 16 -9.68 1.38 12.78
N GLY A 17 -9.42 0.34 11.99
CA GLY A 17 -9.85 0.23 10.61
C GLY A 17 -11.25 -0.37 10.46
N ASP A 18 -11.59 -0.77 9.24
CA ASP A 18 -12.92 -1.25 8.83
C ASP A 18 -13.50 -2.31 9.77
N CYS A 19 -12.78 -3.39 10.05
CA CYS A 19 -13.27 -4.46 10.93
C CYS A 19 -13.63 -3.95 12.33
N SER A 20 -12.80 -3.07 12.91
CA SER A 20 -13.03 -2.53 14.26
C SER A 20 -14.25 -1.62 14.30
N LEU A 21 -14.42 -0.79 13.30
CA LEU A 21 -15.53 0.14 13.18
C LEU A 21 -16.85 -0.58 12.84
N SER A 22 -16.80 -1.62 12.03
CA SER A 22 -17.94 -2.51 11.76
C SER A 22 -18.39 -3.23 13.03
N CYS A 23 -17.45 -3.74 13.85
CA CYS A 23 -17.77 -4.32 15.15
C CYS A 23 -18.40 -3.29 16.11
N LEU A 24 -17.90 -2.05 16.14
CA LEU A 24 -18.51 -0.98 16.91
C LEU A 24 -19.94 -0.71 16.46
N HIS A 25 -20.15 -0.60 15.15
CA HIS A 25 -21.48 -0.38 14.57
C HIS A 25 -22.47 -1.45 15.01
N GLN A 26 -22.12 -2.73 14.90
CA GLN A 26 -22.97 -3.83 15.39
C GLN A 26 -23.24 -3.73 16.88
N LEU A 27 -22.22 -3.41 17.68
CA LEU A 27 -22.36 -3.30 19.13
C LEU A 27 -23.39 -2.24 19.54
N ILE A 28 -23.36 -1.06 18.93
CA ILE A 28 -24.30 0.04 19.22
C ILE A 28 -25.70 -0.22 18.68
N GLN A 29 -25.85 -1.07 17.65
CA GLN A 29 -27.17 -1.49 17.15
C GLN A 29 -27.83 -2.53 18.10
N GLU A 30 -27.05 -3.42 18.67
CA GLU A 30 -27.56 -4.54 19.49
C GLU A 30 -27.73 -4.16 20.97
N PHE A 31 -26.97 -3.18 21.45
CA PHE A 31 -26.92 -2.86 22.88
C PHE A 31 -27.03 -1.36 23.15
N PRO A 32 -27.63 -0.96 24.29
CA PRO A 32 -27.74 0.45 24.68
C PRO A 32 -26.37 0.97 25.21
N ILE A 33 -25.42 1.16 24.31
CA ILE A 33 -24.11 1.73 24.59
C ILE A 33 -23.83 2.81 23.55
N GLN A 34 -23.22 3.90 23.96
CA GLN A 34 -22.77 4.95 23.04
C GLN A 34 -21.38 4.60 22.51
N GLY A 35 -21.12 4.88 21.22
CA GLY A 35 -19.83 4.62 20.63
C GLY A 35 -19.40 5.67 19.63
N ILE A 36 -18.11 6.01 19.68
CA ILE A 36 -17.45 6.86 18.69
C ILE A 36 -16.37 6.05 18.01
N GLY A 37 -16.39 6.01 16.67
CA GLY A 37 -15.34 5.41 15.85
C GLY A 37 -14.32 6.48 15.42
N VAL A 38 -13.04 6.14 15.53
CA VAL A 38 -11.93 6.97 15.05
C VAL A 38 -11.17 6.17 13.99
N PRO A 39 -11.01 6.69 12.75
CA PRO A 39 -10.41 5.96 11.63
C PRO A 39 -8.90 5.82 11.77
N GLY A 40 -8.44 4.80 12.49
CA GLY A 40 -7.03 4.49 12.76
C GLY A 40 -6.53 3.32 11.92
N THR A 41 -6.21 3.58 10.66
CA THR A 41 -5.64 2.60 9.70
C THR A 41 -4.73 3.31 8.72
N ILE A 42 -3.74 2.59 8.17
CA ILE A 42 -2.88 3.12 7.11
C ILE A 42 -3.49 2.96 5.71
N ASP A 43 -4.48 2.08 5.54
CA ASP A 43 -4.99 1.65 4.23
C ASP A 43 -5.84 2.72 3.52
N ASN A 44 -6.34 3.70 4.27
CA ASN A 44 -7.23 4.79 3.81
C ASN A 44 -8.48 4.29 3.05
N ASP A 45 -9.01 3.14 3.47
CA ASP A 45 -10.09 2.39 2.82
C ASP A 45 -11.47 2.59 3.47
N LEU A 46 -11.63 3.62 4.31
CA LEU A 46 -12.89 3.89 5.04
C LEU A 46 -13.75 4.92 4.32
N TYR A 47 -14.95 4.50 3.93
CA TYR A 47 -15.91 5.40 3.31
C TYR A 47 -16.31 6.56 4.24
N GLY A 48 -16.37 7.77 3.67
CA GLY A 48 -16.74 8.99 4.42
C GLY A 48 -15.58 9.63 5.19
N THR A 49 -14.36 9.16 5.00
CA THR A 49 -13.14 9.74 5.56
C THR A 49 -12.19 10.12 4.42
N ASP A 50 -11.69 11.34 4.40
CA ASP A 50 -10.72 11.78 3.39
C ASP A 50 -9.33 11.17 3.66
N PHE A 51 -8.88 11.25 4.92
CA PHE A 51 -7.61 10.68 5.37
C PHE A 51 -7.78 9.97 6.70
N THR A 52 -7.33 8.72 6.75
CA THR A 52 -7.27 7.93 7.98
C THR A 52 -6.01 8.24 8.77
N ILE A 53 -6.10 8.07 10.11
CA ILE A 53 -4.96 8.26 11.00
C ILE A 53 -3.93 7.15 10.74
N GLY A 54 -2.73 7.54 10.30
CA GLY A 54 -1.65 6.63 9.94
C GLY A 54 -1.37 6.53 8.44
N PHE A 55 -2.31 6.91 7.57
CA PHE A 55 -2.11 6.87 6.12
C PHE A 55 -0.94 7.76 5.67
N ASP A 56 -0.94 9.01 6.09
CA ASP A 56 0.14 9.97 5.76
C ASP A 56 1.51 9.49 6.28
N THR A 57 1.55 8.92 7.48
CA THR A 57 2.77 8.30 8.02
C THR A 57 3.26 7.15 7.12
N ALA A 58 2.36 6.28 6.67
CA ALA A 58 2.72 5.16 5.80
C ALA A 58 3.25 5.64 4.44
N VAL A 59 2.62 6.65 3.86
CA VAL A 59 3.06 7.28 2.60
C VAL A 59 4.44 7.88 2.76
N ASN A 60 4.68 8.68 3.80
CA ASN A 60 5.98 9.33 4.02
C ASN A 60 7.10 8.31 4.27
N THR A 61 6.84 7.27 5.05
CA THR A 61 7.82 6.18 5.27
C THR A 61 8.16 5.45 3.96
N ALA A 62 7.17 5.20 3.13
CA ALA A 62 7.40 4.57 1.83
C ALA A 62 8.14 5.50 0.86
N LEU A 63 7.84 6.80 0.83
CA LEU A 63 8.57 7.80 0.05
C LEU A 63 10.04 7.86 0.45
N GLU A 64 10.34 7.88 1.73
CA GLU A 64 11.72 7.86 2.23
C GLU A 64 12.48 6.60 1.76
N ALA A 65 11.82 5.45 1.74
CA ALA A 65 12.40 4.21 1.22
C ALA A 65 12.63 4.28 -0.30
N ILE A 66 11.66 4.81 -1.06
CA ILE A 66 11.75 4.99 -2.52
C ILE A 66 12.93 5.91 -2.86
N ASP A 67 13.08 7.03 -2.18
CA ASP A 67 14.20 7.96 -2.39
C ASP A 67 15.56 7.27 -2.20
N LYS A 68 15.71 6.53 -1.10
CA LYS A 68 16.95 5.78 -0.82
C LYS A 68 17.25 4.72 -1.89
N ILE A 69 16.22 4.04 -2.39
CA ILE A 69 16.32 3.05 -3.46
C ILE A 69 16.65 3.72 -4.80
N GLY A 70 16.03 4.87 -5.09
CA GLY A 70 16.21 5.63 -6.32
C GLY A 70 17.66 5.98 -6.62
N TYR A 71 18.41 6.41 -5.59
CA TYR A 71 19.86 6.66 -5.73
C TYR A 71 20.63 5.41 -6.13
N THR A 72 20.24 4.25 -5.60
CA THR A 72 20.88 2.97 -5.93
C THR A 72 20.47 2.49 -7.33
N ALA A 73 19.21 2.67 -7.71
CA ALA A 73 18.70 2.29 -9.02
C ALA A 73 19.43 3.01 -10.15
N SER A 74 19.58 4.33 -10.04
CA SER A 74 20.23 5.17 -11.07
C SER A 74 21.71 4.85 -11.24
N SER A 75 22.43 4.50 -10.18
CA SER A 75 23.86 4.23 -10.23
C SER A 75 24.26 2.85 -10.78
N HIS A 76 23.30 1.89 -10.85
CA HIS A 76 23.60 0.51 -11.20
C HIS A 76 22.76 -0.05 -12.35
N SER A 77 22.02 0.78 -13.07
CA SER A 77 21.16 0.36 -14.19
C SER A 77 20.19 -0.77 -13.83
N ARG A 78 19.38 -0.55 -12.78
CA ARG A 78 18.49 -1.57 -12.19
C ARG A 78 17.03 -1.20 -12.29
N LEU A 79 16.20 -2.22 -12.41
CA LEU A 79 14.75 -2.12 -12.18
C LEU A 79 14.45 -2.49 -10.72
N PHE A 80 13.79 -1.60 -10.00
CA PHE A 80 13.28 -1.90 -8.67
C PHE A 80 11.76 -2.05 -8.69
N ILE A 81 11.28 -3.12 -8.08
CA ILE A 81 9.87 -3.34 -7.78
C ILE A 81 9.71 -3.15 -6.29
N ILE A 82 8.93 -2.16 -5.88
CA ILE A 82 8.70 -1.82 -4.48
C ILE A 82 7.26 -2.15 -4.12
N GLU A 83 7.10 -3.14 -3.25
CA GLU A 83 5.78 -3.54 -2.76
C GLU A 83 5.46 -2.80 -1.47
N VAL A 84 4.30 -2.15 -1.45
CA VAL A 84 3.78 -1.39 -0.32
C VAL A 84 2.50 -2.02 0.23
N MET A 85 2.21 -1.76 1.50
CA MET A 85 0.97 -2.20 2.15
C MET A 85 -0.25 -1.47 1.56
N GLY A 86 -1.43 -1.79 2.05
CA GLY A 86 -2.71 -1.21 1.66
C GLY A 86 -3.82 -2.25 1.57
N ARG A 87 -3.52 -3.54 1.79
CA ARG A 87 -4.46 -4.66 1.67
C ARG A 87 -5.15 -4.65 0.30
N THR A 88 -6.46 -4.34 0.25
CA THR A 88 -7.25 -4.23 -0.99
C THR A 88 -7.34 -2.80 -1.53
N SER A 89 -6.59 -1.86 -0.95
CA SER A 89 -6.57 -0.44 -1.31
C SER A 89 -5.22 -0.08 -1.94
N GLY A 90 -5.25 0.58 -3.07
CA GLY A 90 -4.06 1.08 -3.78
C GLY A 90 -3.62 2.48 -3.37
N TYR A 91 -4.24 3.10 -2.37
CA TYR A 91 -3.94 4.50 -2.02
C TYR A 91 -2.47 4.73 -1.63
N ILE A 92 -1.88 3.86 -0.80
CA ILE A 92 -0.45 4.00 -0.43
C ILE A 92 0.41 3.89 -1.69
N ALA A 93 0.19 2.88 -2.54
CA ALA A 93 0.95 2.70 -3.77
C ALA A 93 0.81 3.91 -4.71
N LEU A 94 -0.41 4.44 -4.86
CA LEU A 94 -0.69 5.59 -5.72
C LEU A 94 0.04 6.85 -5.26
N TYR A 95 -0.11 7.21 -3.98
CA TYR A 95 0.51 8.41 -3.43
C TYR A 95 2.04 8.32 -3.40
N THR A 96 2.57 7.14 -3.02
CA THR A 96 4.02 6.93 -2.98
C THR A 96 4.63 6.81 -4.37
N GLY A 97 3.94 6.19 -5.32
CA GLY A 97 4.41 6.07 -6.68
C GLY A 97 4.46 7.43 -7.39
N ILE A 98 3.42 8.25 -7.24
CA ILE A 98 3.40 9.61 -7.80
C ILE A 98 4.44 10.50 -7.11
N GLY A 99 4.47 10.51 -5.78
CA GLY A 99 5.39 11.35 -5.00
C GLY A 99 6.85 10.94 -5.16
N GLY A 100 7.12 9.65 -5.30
CA GLY A 100 8.47 9.09 -5.50
C GLY A 100 8.93 9.02 -6.96
N GLY A 101 8.09 9.46 -7.91
CA GLY A 101 8.44 9.47 -9.34
C GLY A 101 8.58 8.07 -9.94
N ALA A 102 7.76 7.12 -9.49
CA ALA A 102 7.71 5.78 -10.09
C ALA A 102 7.23 5.86 -11.55
N GLU A 103 7.76 5.00 -12.41
CA GLU A 103 7.37 4.92 -13.81
C GLU A 103 6.03 4.23 -14.01
N ASP A 104 5.76 3.22 -13.16
CA ASP A 104 4.49 2.47 -13.18
C ASP A 104 4.02 2.24 -11.74
N ILE A 105 2.69 2.24 -11.56
CA ILE A 105 2.04 2.02 -10.27
C ILE A 105 0.95 0.99 -10.46
N LEU A 106 1.06 -0.14 -9.78
CA LEU A 106 0.11 -1.23 -9.86
C LEU A 106 -0.80 -1.24 -8.62
N ILE A 107 -2.10 -1.10 -8.84
CA ILE A 107 -3.10 -1.00 -7.79
C ILE A 107 -4.28 -1.94 -8.05
N PRO A 108 -4.92 -2.48 -7.02
CA PRO A 108 -6.04 -3.42 -7.19
C PRO A 108 -7.26 -2.79 -7.86
N GLU A 109 -7.48 -1.49 -7.69
CA GLU A 109 -8.61 -0.77 -8.29
C GLU A 109 -8.51 -0.62 -9.81
N SER A 110 -7.31 -0.71 -10.37
CA SER A 110 -7.05 -0.62 -11.81
C SER A 110 -5.98 -1.64 -12.21
N PRO A 111 -6.33 -2.93 -12.23
CA PRO A 111 -5.35 -3.99 -12.48
C PRO A 111 -4.77 -3.88 -13.90
N MET A 112 -3.46 -3.80 -13.98
CA MET A 112 -2.72 -3.81 -15.25
C MET A 112 -2.41 -5.25 -15.66
N GLN A 113 -2.55 -5.55 -16.93
CA GLN A 113 -2.15 -6.85 -17.46
C GLN A 113 -0.62 -6.96 -17.53
N ILE A 114 -0.04 -8.01 -16.94
CA ILE A 114 1.42 -8.24 -16.95
C ILE A 114 2.04 -8.12 -18.35
N PRO A 115 1.45 -8.68 -19.43
CA PRO A 115 2.02 -8.51 -20.77
C PRO A 115 2.12 -7.06 -21.24
N GLN A 116 1.17 -6.20 -20.84
CA GLN A 116 1.21 -4.77 -21.17
C GLN A 116 2.37 -4.07 -20.42
N LEU A 117 2.51 -4.31 -19.12
CA LEU A 117 3.62 -3.80 -18.31
C LEU A 117 4.97 -4.22 -18.92
N VAL A 118 5.13 -5.50 -19.22
CA VAL A 118 6.38 -6.04 -19.80
C VAL A 118 6.69 -5.37 -21.14
N SER A 119 5.69 -5.18 -22.01
CA SER A 119 5.86 -4.50 -23.30
C SER A 119 6.28 -3.04 -23.15
N GLN A 120 5.72 -2.31 -22.17
CA GLN A 120 6.10 -0.93 -21.87
C GLN A 120 7.55 -0.85 -21.38
N LEU A 121 7.93 -1.70 -20.43
CA LEU A 121 9.30 -1.76 -19.91
C LEU A 121 10.32 -2.15 -20.99
N GLU A 122 9.97 -3.10 -21.87
CA GLU A 122 10.83 -3.49 -22.99
C GLU A 122 11.05 -2.32 -23.95
N ALA A 123 10.01 -1.57 -24.28
CA ALA A 123 10.11 -0.39 -25.12
C ALA A 123 10.98 0.70 -24.48
N GLN A 124 10.83 0.96 -23.18
CA GLN A 124 11.65 1.91 -22.44
C GLN A 124 13.12 1.48 -22.40
N HIS A 125 13.37 0.20 -22.15
CA HIS A 125 14.72 -0.35 -22.13
C HIS A 125 15.41 -0.25 -23.50
N LYS A 126 14.70 -0.57 -24.60
CA LYS A 126 15.18 -0.39 -25.97
C LYS A 126 15.44 1.08 -26.33
N ALA A 127 14.69 1.99 -25.73
CA ALA A 127 14.92 3.44 -25.88
C ALA A 127 16.12 3.98 -25.08
N GLY A 128 16.85 3.09 -24.38
CA GLY A 128 18.06 3.44 -23.63
C GLY A 128 17.85 3.76 -22.16
N LYS A 129 16.63 3.54 -21.61
CA LYS A 129 16.38 3.71 -20.19
C LYS A 129 17.09 2.61 -19.41
N GLN A 130 17.91 2.99 -18.46
CA GLN A 130 18.76 2.05 -17.72
C GLN A 130 18.23 1.71 -16.34
N SER A 131 17.39 2.56 -15.76
CA SER A 131 16.81 2.33 -14.44
C SER A 131 15.31 2.66 -14.43
N SER A 132 14.56 1.94 -13.63
CA SER A 132 13.13 2.15 -13.43
C SER A 132 12.72 1.76 -12.01
N ILE A 133 11.69 2.42 -11.50
CA ILE A 133 11.03 2.07 -10.24
C ILE A 133 9.56 1.79 -10.54
N ILE A 134 9.10 0.65 -10.09
CA ILE A 134 7.68 0.26 -10.11
C ILE A 134 7.21 0.15 -8.67
N VAL A 135 6.10 0.79 -8.34
CA VAL A 135 5.44 0.64 -7.04
C VAL A 135 4.21 -0.24 -7.20
N ILE A 136 4.04 -1.19 -6.30
CA ILE A 136 2.94 -2.15 -6.34
C ILE A 136 2.26 -2.23 -4.98
N ALA A 137 0.92 -2.21 -4.95
CA ALA A 137 0.15 -2.51 -3.75
C ALA A 137 0.14 -4.03 -3.48
N GLU A 138 0.28 -4.44 -2.22
CA GLU A 138 0.28 -5.87 -1.81
C GLU A 138 -1.01 -6.62 -2.20
N GLY A 139 -2.13 -5.92 -2.35
CA GLY A 139 -3.44 -6.46 -2.75
C GLY A 139 -3.66 -6.54 -4.26
N GLU A 140 -2.67 -6.20 -5.05
CA GLU A 140 -2.75 -6.28 -6.50
C GLU A 140 -2.94 -7.73 -6.96
N THR A 141 -3.83 -7.94 -7.94
CA THR A 141 -4.35 -9.27 -8.30
C THR A 141 -3.40 -10.10 -9.19
N THR A 142 -2.30 -9.53 -9.64
CA THR A 142 -1.33 -10.19 -10.53
C THR A 142 -0.31 -11.06 -9.80
N GLY A 143 -0.40 -11.21 -8.46
CA GLY A 143 0.41 -12.12 -7.66
C GLY A 143 1.57 -11.48 -6.89
N GLY A 144 1.61 -10.13 -6.84
CA GLY A 144 2.63 -9.41 -6.07
C GLY A 144 3.97 -9.25 -6.81
N ALA A 145 4.92 -8.63 -6.12
CA ALA A 145 6.20 -8.23 -6.72
C ALA A 145 7.05 -9.41 -7.24
N ALA A 146 6.95 -10.58 -6.61
CA ALA A 146 7.73 -11.75 -7.01
C ALA A 146 7.28 -12.33 -8.36
N GLU A 147 5.96 -12.40 -8.60
CA GLU A 147 5.41 -12.91 -9.87
C GLU A 147 5.64 -11.94 -11.01
N ILE A 148 5.51 -10.65 -10.75
CA ILE A 148 5.81 -9.59 -11.72
C ILE A 148 7.30 -9.66 -12.11
N LYS A 149 8.20 -9.76 -11.14
CA LYS A 149 9.63 -9.96 -11.39
C LYS A 149 9.85 -11.17 -12.32
N ALA A 150 9.29 -12.33 -11.97
CA ALA A 150 9.44 -13.55 -12.76
C ALA A 150 8.89 -13.43 -14.19
N ALA A 151 7.85 -12.62 -14.40
CA ALA A 151 7.32 -12.34 -15.72
C ALA A 151 8.23 -11.44 -16.56
N ILE A 152 8.80 -10.40 -15.96
CA ILE A 152 9.70 -9.47 -16.63
C ILE A 152 11.03 -10.16 -17.00
N GLU A 153 11.59 -10.96 -16.10
CA GLU A 153 12.85 -11.69 -16.32
C GLU A 153 12.83 -12.65 -17.52
N LYS A 154 11.64 -13.11 -17.93
CA LYS A 154 11.48 -13.96 -19.13
C LYS A 154 11.68 -13.21 -20.44
N VAL A 155 11.51 -11.91 -20.45
CA VAL A 155 11.49 -11.08 -21.66
C VAL A 155 12.67 -10.10 -21.71
N ILE A 156 13.02 -9.53 -20.55
CA ILE A 156 14.04 -8.48 -20.46
C ILE A 156 15.19 -8.97 -19.56
N ASN A 157 16.40 -8.91 -20.10
CA ASN A 157 17.61 -9.18 -19.30
C ASN A 157 18.01 -7.92 -18.50
N TRP A 158 17.25 -7.62 -17.47
CA TRP A 158 17.49 -6.49 -16.57
C TRP A 158 17.84 -7.00 -15.16
N ASP A 159 18.70 -6.32 -14.43
CA ASP A 159 18.94 -6.65 -13.02
C ASP A 159 17.74 -6.14 -12.18
N ILE A 160 16.84 -7.05 -11.81
CA ILE A 160 15.59 -6.73 -11.11
C ILE A 160 15.74 -7.00 -9.62
N LYS A 161 15.50 -5.98 -8.82
CA LYS A 161 15.45 -6.06 -7.36
C LYS A 161 14.03 -5.86 -6.86
N VAL A 162 13.64 -6.64 -5.88
CA VAL A 162 12.35 -6.51 -5.19
C VAL A 162 12.62 -6.05 -3.76
N SER A 163 11.85 -5.05 -3.34
CA SER A 163 11.83 -4.57 -1.96
C SER A 163 10.40 -4.57 -1.45
N VAL A 164 10.09 -5.44 -0.49
CA VAL A 164 8.80 -5.47 0.20
C VAL A 164 8.95 -4.65 1.48
N LEU A 165 8.27 -3.51 1.54
CA LEU A 165 8.41 -2.61 2.70
C LEU A 165 7.70 -3.17 3.94
N GLY A 166 6.52 -3.77 3.75
CA GLY A 166 5.79 -4.40 4.85
C GLY A 166 5.55 -3.44 6.02
N HIS A 167 5.61 -3.98 7.24
CA HIS A 167 5.20 -3.27 8.45
C HIS A 167 6.07 -2.06 8.86
N VAL A 168 7.24 -1.84 8.27
CA VAL A 168 8.01 -0.60 8.50
C VAL A 168 7.22 0.65 8.09
N GLN A 169 6.28 0.51 7.15
CA GLN A 169 5.40 1.59 6.70
C GLN A 169 4.44 2.08 7.79
N ARG A 170 4.18 1.28 8.81
CA ARG A 170 3.34 1.71 9.94
C ARG A 170 3.98 2.85 10.70
N GLY A 171 5.28 3.05 10.53
CA GLY A 171 6.01 4.18 11.04
C GLY A 171 5.92 4.33 12.55
N GLY A 172 6.27 5.49 13.01
CA GLY A 172 6.26 5.86 14.41
C GLY A 172 7.64 5.77 15.04
N ASP A 173 7.99 6.79 15.81
CA ASP A 173 9.16 6.83 16.69
C ASP A 173 8.87 6.10 17.99
#